data_f064d12232f34c46ed7361e2b92168c5
#
_entry.id   f064d12232f34c46ed7361e2b92168c5
#
_cell.length_a   1.000
_cell.length_b   1.000
_cell.length_c   1.000
_cell.angle_alpha   90.00
_cell.angle_beta   90.00
_cell.angle_gamma   90.00
#
_symmetry.space_group_name_H-M   'P 1'
#
loop_
_entity.id
_entity.type
_entity.pdbx_description
1 polymer ?
#
loop_
_entity_poly.entity_id
_entity_poly.type
_entity_poly.pdbx_seq_one_letter_code
_entity_poly.pdbx_strand_id
1 'polypeptide(L)'
;MFKKITLYFISLIFVSTTIGSAFAVTLKASHQWPGTPRADGSFDVRHEMVQIIADEMKKANVGVDVRIYPAKSLYKPKEQWKPMTTGQLDISAFPLAYAAKFHPEFDITLMPGMVKNHKHALRVNSSPMMTEIKKIINDAGVVVLSDAWLAGGFVSKKNCISNPASVKGQTFRAAGKAFNQMLEAAGAGIQSMPSSEIYNGLQTGVLDGANTSSGSFVSYRIYEQVKCATPPGDYGLWFMYEPILMSKKSFDALDGKQQKALMKAGKVAEKYMTKEAAGLDTTMEKAYKEAGVKLSYMKKSDFDAWLAIAKESSYKNFAEKVPNGQKLIDMALAVK
;
A
#
# COMPACT_ATOMS: atom_id res chain seq x y z
N MET A 1 -34.00 -80.84 -37.33
CA MET A 1 -33.05 -79.95 -37.92
C MET A 1 -33.19 -78.60 -37.16
N PHE A 2 -32.45 -78.39 -36.01
CA PHE A 2 -32.59 -77.24 -35.17
C PHE A 2 -31.33 -76.36 -35.36
N LYS A 3 -31.48 -75.11 -35.91
CA LYS A 3 -30.46 -74.15 -36.06
C LYS A 3 -30.26 -73.41 -34.71
N LYS A 4 -29.02 -73.49 -34.13
CA LYS A 4 -28.59 -72.70 -32.98
C LYS A 4 -28.25 -71.28 -33.44
N ILE A 5 -28.94 -70.28 -32.88
CA ILE A 5 -28.63 -68.86 -33.04
C ILE A 5 -27.76 -68.49 -31.87
N THR A 6 -26.48 -68.09 -32.17
CA THR A 6 -25.52 -67.59 -31.16
C THR A 6 -25.69 -66.10 -31.12
N LEU A 7 -26.20 -65.57 -29.97
CA LEU A 7 -26.23 -64.09 -29.70
C LEU A 7 -24.89 -63.66 -29.18
N TYR A 8 -24.22 -62.74 -29.90
CA TYR A 8 -23.05 -62.01 -29.40
C TYR A 8 -23.54 -60.80 -28.62
N PHE A 9 -23.28 -60.76 -27.29
CA PHE A 9 -23.45 -59.58 -26.47
C PHE A 9 -22.20 -58.71 -26.64
N ILE A 10 -22.33 -57.52 -27.29
CA ILE A 10 -21.33 -56.50 -27.34
C ILE A 10 -21.52 -55.63 -26.08
N SER A 11 -20.67 -55.82 -25.07
CA SER A 11 -20.60 -54.93 -23.91
C SER A 11 -19.96 -53.61 -24.31
N LEU A 12 -20.76 -52.54 -24.42
CA LEU A 12 -20.29 -51.16 -24.57
C LEU A 12 -19.84 -50.67 -23.20
N ILE A 13 -18.54 -50.60 -22.99
CA ILE A 13 -17.95 -49.95 -21.79
C ILE A 13 -18.10 -48.44 -21.99
N PHE A 14 -19.08 -47.82 -21.30
CA PHE A 14 -19.18 -46.38 -21.15
C PHE A 14 -18.10 -45.92 -20.18
N VAL A 15 -16.98 -45.40 -20.68
CA VAL A 15 -16.01 -44.66 -19.88
C VAL A 15 -16.62 -43.30 -19.59
N SER A 16 -17.27 -43.16 -18.42
CA SER A 16 -17.73 -41.87 -17.89
C SER A 16 -16.50 -41.07 -17.47
N THR A 17 -15.98 -40.20 -18.33
CA THR A 17 -15.07 -39.16 -17.93
C THR A 17 -15.87 -38.16 -17.08
N THR A 18 -15.84 -38.30 -15.78
CA THR A 18 -16.26 -37.24 -14.86
C THR A 18 -15.28 -36.07 -15.05
N ILE A 19 -15.66 -35.12 -15.90
CA ILE A 19 -15.06 -33.79 -15.88
C ILE A 19 -15.47 -33.20 -14.54
N GLY A 20 -14.61 -33.35 -13.53
CA GLY A 20 -14.78 -32.68 -12.27
C GLY A 20 -14.78 -31.17 -12.56
N SER A 21 -15.93 -30.54 -12.42
CA SER A 21 -16.01 -29.08 -12.38
C SER A 21 -15.14 -28.64 -11.19
N ALA A 22 -13.90 -28.29 -11.44
CA ALA A 22 -13.09 -27.63 -10.42
C ALA A 22 -13.84 -26.35 -10.03
N PHE A 23 -14.37 -26.32 -8.80
CA PHE A 23 -15.01 -25.13 -8.26
C PHE A 23 -13.98 -24.01 -8.35
N ALA A 24 -14.33 -22.90 -9.00
CA ALA A 24 -13.47 -21.73 -9.08
C ALA A 24 -13.22 -21.22 -7.65
N VAL A 25 -11.96 -21.11 -7.27
CA VAL A 25 -11.55 -20.48 -6.00
C VAL A 25 -11.79 -18.99 -6.11
N THR A 26 -12.56 -18.40 -5.21
CA THR A 26 -12.74 -16.94 -5.17
C THR A 26 -11.92 -16.35 -4.04
N LEU A 27 -10.88 -15.58 -4.38
CA LEU A 27 -10.04 -14.85 -3.44
C LEU A 27 -10.68 -13.48 -3.13
N LYS A 28 -10.76 -13.12 -1.85
CA LYS A 28 -11.26 -11.82 -1.38
C LYS A 28 -10.10 -10.83 -1.32
N ALA A 29 -10.18 -9.74 -2.07
CA ALA A 29 -9.21 -8.66 -2.06
C ALA A 29 -9.82 -7.40 -1.43
N SER A 30 -9.20 -6.83 -0.39
CA SER A 30 -9.70 -5.65 0.32
C SER A 30 -8.71 -4.51 0.31
N HIS A 31 -9.21 -3.28 0.24
CA HIS A 31 -8.41 -2.07 0.40
C HIS A 31 -9.27 -0.86 0.82
N GLN A 32 -8.60 0.23 1.22
CA GLN A 32 -9.29 1.42 1.75
C GLN A 32 -9.68 2.47 0.70
N TRP A 33 -9.09 2.42 -0.49
CA TRP A 33 -9.27 3.47 -1.52
C TRP A 33 -10.56 3.31 -2.30
N PRO A 34 -11.09 4.39 -2.92
CA PRO A 34 -12.29 4.32 -3.76
C PRO A 34 -12.13 3.29 -4.88
N GLY A 35 -13.18 2.55 -5.15
CA GLY A 35 -13.29 1.65 -6.30
C GLY A 35 -14.13 2.23 -7.44
N THR A 36 -14.42 3.53 -7.38
CA THR A 36 -15.09 4.28 -8.44
C THR A 36 -14.09 5.13 -9.19
N PRO A 37 -14.26 5.33 -10.51
CA PRO A 37 -13.37 6.19 -11.27
C PRO A 37 -13.50 7.65 -10.84
N ARG A 38 -12.43 8.40 -11.00
CA ARG A 38 -12.38 9.85 -10.89
C ARG A 38 -13.08 10.50 -12.10
N ALA A 39 -13.19 11.83 -12.09
CA ALA A 39 -13.83 12.59 -13.19
C ALA A 39 -13.11 12.40 -14.54
N ASP A 40 -11.81 12.13 -14.52
CA ASP A 40 -10.99 11.83 -15.70
C ASP A 40 -11.05 10.35 -16.15
N GLY A 41 -11.90 9.54 -15.52
CA GLY A 41 -12.06 8.12 -15.80
C GLY A 41 -11.01 7.22 -15.15
N SER A 42 -9.97 7.77 -14.51
CA SER A 42 -8.91 7.00 -13.85
C SER A 42 -9.35 6.53 -12.46
N PHE A 43 -8.80 5.39 -12.03
CA PHE A 43 -9.00 4.88 -10.68
C PHE A 43 -7.84 5.27 -9.73
N ASP A 44 -8.02 5.00 -8.45
CA ASP A 44 -6.88 5.01 -7.53
C ASP A 44 -5.88 3.93 -7.94
N VAL A 45 -4.61 4.27 -8.00
CA VAL A 45 -3.55 3.37 -8.48
C VAL A 45 -3.49 2.04 -7.72
N ARG A 46 -3.84 2.03 -6.44
CA ARG A 46 -3.84 0.81 -5.61
C ARG A 46 -5.07 -0.06 -5.88
N HIS A 47 -6.22 0.56 -6.20
CA HIS A 47 -7.37 -0.17 -6.73
C HIS A 47 -7.02 -0.82 -8.06
N GLU A 48 -6.40 -0.04 -8.97
CA GLU A 48 -5.97 -0.52 -10.29
C GLU A 48 -4.98 -1.68 -10.20
N MET A 49 -4.01 -1.64 -9.28
CA MET A 49 -3.11 -2.78 -9.06
C MET A 49 -3.86 -4.07 -8.70
N VAL A 50 -4.89 -3.97 -7.84
CA VAL A 50 -5.70 -5.14 -7.46
C VAL A 50 -6.58 -5.58 -8.63
N GLN A 51 -7.11 -4.64 -9.42
CA GLN A 51 -7.89 -4.92 -10.63
C GLN A 51 -7.02 -5.64 -11.68
N ILE A 52 -5.80 -5.18 -11.90
CA ILE A 52 -4.83 -5.84 -12.81
C ILE A 52 -4.59 -7.29 -12.37
N ILE A 53 -4.41 -7.54 -11.06
CA ILE A 53 -4.26 -8.92 -10.56
C ILE A 53 -5.51 -9.75 -10.88
N ALA A 54 -6.71 -9.20 -10.65
CA ALA A 54 -7.97 -9.89 -10.95
C ALA A 54 -8.09 -10.22 -12.45
N ASP A 55 -7.78 -9.26 -13.32
CA ASP A 55 -7.86 -9.40 -14.76
C ASP A 55 -6.84 -10.41 -15.31
N GLU A 56 -5.60 -10.37 -14.81
CA GLU A 56 -4.54 -11.33 -15.18
C GLU A 56 -4.89 -12.76 -14.70
N MET A 57 -5.49 -12.92 -13.53
CA MET A 57 -5.96 -14.24 -13.07
C MET A 57 -7.10 -14.75 -13.94
N LYS A 58 -8.06 -13.90 -14.32
CA LYS A 58 -9.13 -14.24 -15.27
C LYS A 58 -8.57 -14.66 -16.63
N LYS A 59 -7.57 -13.91 -17.17
CA LYS A 59 -6.87 -14.25 -18.42
C LYS A 59 -6.10 -15.56 -18.33
N ALA A 60 -5.50 -15.85 -17.19
CA ALA A 60 -4.76 -17.10 -16.96
C ALA A 60 -5.66 -18.34 -16.98
N ASN A 61 -6.96 -18.16 -16.68
CA ASN A 61 -8.00 -19.20 -16.70
C ASN A 61 -7.58 -20.48 -15.93
N VAL A 62 -7.09 -20.28 -14.71
CA VAL A 62 -6.60 -21.35 -13.82
C VAL A 62 -7.60 -21.72 -12.72
N GLY A 63 -8.89 -21.37 -12.86
CA GLY A 63 -9.94 -21.65 -11.88
C GLY A 63 -9.84 -20.82 -10.61
N VAL A 64 -9.26 -19.61 -10.68
CA VAL A 64 -9.17 -18.66 -9.57
C VAL A 64 -9.71 -17.31 -10.01
N ASP A 65 -10.71 -16.81 -9.28
CA ASP A 65 -11.23 -15.44 -9.42
C ASP A 65 -10.80 -14.57 -8.24
N VAL A 66 -10.73 -13.27 -8.46
CA VAL A 66 -10.44 -12.29 -7.41
C VAL A 66 -11.62 -11.33 -7.28
N ARG A 67 -12.28 -11.34 -6.12
CA ARG A 67 -13.37 -10.42 -5.80
C ARG A 67 -12.84 -9.25 -4.98
N ILE A 68 -13.00 -8.03 -5.52
CA ILE A 68 -12.47 -6.81 -4.91
C ILE A 68 -13.52 -6.16 -4.00
N TYR A 69 -13.08 -5.76 -2.81
CA TYR A 69 -13.84 -5.04 -1.80
C TYR A 69 -13.15 -3.70 -1.51
N PRO A 70 -13.45 -2.66 -2.30
CA PRO A 70 -12.84 -1.34 -2.18
C PRO A 70 -13.46 -0.53 -1.02
N ALA A 71 -12.91 0.66 -0.78
CA ALA A 71 -13.45 1.66 0.14
C ALA A 71 -13.72 1.12 1.55
N LYS A 72 -12.86 0.22 2.05
CA LYS A 72 -13.00 -0.43 3.38
C LYS A 72 -14.32 -1.20 3.58
N SER A 73 -14.94 -1.67 2.49
CA SER A 73 -16.26 -2.35 2.53
C SER A 73 -16.23 -3.73 3.20
N LEU A 74 -15.06 -4.39 3.32
CA LEU A 74 -14.92 -5.68 3.98
C LEU A 74 -14.24 -5.58 5.35
N TYR A 75 -13.09 -4.86 5.42
CA TYR A 75 -12.33 -4.64 6.65
C TYR A 75 -11.89 -3.18 6.75
N LYS A 76 -11.85 -2.64 7.98
CA LYS A 76 -11.25 -1.33 8.22
C LYS A 76 -9.76 -1.33 7.88
N PRO A 77 -9.18 -0.19 7.44
CA PRO A 77 -7.82 -0.15 6.91
C PRO A 77 -6.76 -0.73 7.84
N LYS A 78 -6.77 -0.38 9.12
CA LYS A 78 -5.78 -0.85 10.11
C LYS A 78 -6.08 -2.25 10.68
N GLU A 79 -7.22 -2.85 10.30
CA GLU A 79 -7.66 -4.16 10.79
C GLU A 79 -7.37 -5.30 9.80
N GLN A 80 -6.87 -5.02 8.59
CA GLN A 80 -6.70 -6.02 7.52
C GLN A 80 -5.55 -7.00 7.76
N TRP A 81 -4.52 -6.60 8.53
CA TRP A 81 -3.34 -7.44 8.78
C TRP A 81 -3.70 -8.77 9.46
N LYS A 82 -4.43 -8.71 10.56
CA LYS A 82 -4.79 -9.92 11.32
C LYS A 82 -5.60 -10.93 10.50
N PRO A 83 -6.67 -10.55 9.77
CA PRO A 83 -7.37 -11.45 8.86
C PRO A 83 -6.48 -12.06 7.76
N MET A 84 -5.49 -11.34 7.23
CA MET A 84 -4.53 -11.91 6.28
C MET A 84 -3.65 -13.00 6.93
N THR A 85 -3.11 -12.77 8.12
CA THR A 85 -2.25 -13.77 8.80
C THR A 85 -3.03 -15.04 9.17
N THR A 86 -4.35 -14.98 9.26
CA THR A 86 -5.23 -16.13 9.62
C THR A 86 -5.94 -16.76 8.42
N GLY A 87 -5.86 -16.19 7.22
CA GLY A 87 -6.53 -16.67 6.02
C GLY A 87 -8.02 -16.31 5.93
N GLN A 88 -8.48 -15.31 6.70
CA GLN A 88 -9.85 -14.78 6.62
C GLN A 88 -9.98 -13.72 5.52
N LEU A 89 -8.89 -13.05 5.19
CA LEU A 89 -8.71 -12.14 4.06
C LEU A 89 -7.57 -12.67 3.18
N ASP A 90 -7.84 -12.84 1.89
CA ASP A 90 -6.86 -13.44 0.98
C ASP A 90 -5.84 -12.42 0.48
N ILE A 91 -6.29 -11.27 -0.03
CA ILE A 91 -5.44 -10.24 -0.64
C ILE A 91 -5.76 -8.86 -0.05
N SER A 92 -4.74 -8.03 0.11
CA SER A 92 -4.92 -6.62 0.50
C SER A 92 -3.90 -5.71 -0.20
N ALA A 93 -4.36 -4.58 -0.75
CA ALA A 93 -3.49 -3.44 -0.95
C ALA A 93 -3.35 -2.73 0.40
N PHE A 94 -2.14 -2.72 0.97
CA PHE A 94 -1.98 -2.45 2.39
C PHE A 94 -0.77 -1.55 2.70
N PRO A 95 -0.98 -0.37 3.33
CA PRO A 95 0.11 0.43 3.86
C PRO A 95 0.84 -0.33 4.98
N LEU A 96 2.08 -0.79 4.73
CA LEU A 96 2.74 -1.73 5.63
C LEU A 96 2.93 -1.18 7.06
N ALA A 97 3.19 0.12 7.21
CA ALA A 97 3.30 0.77 8.51
C ALA A 97 2.02 0.69 9.37
N TYR A 98 0.85 0.34 8.80
CA TYR A 98 -0.37 0.11 9.58
C TYR A 98 -0.29 -1.18 10.42
N ALA A 99 0.60 -2.09 10.08
CA ALA A 99 0.87 -3.30 10.85
C ALA A 99 2.03 -3.16 11.86
N ALA A 100 2.62 -1.96 12.00
CA ALA A 100 3.76 -1.74 12.89
C ALA A 100 3.46 -2.01 14.37
N LYS A 101 2.19 -2.03 14.79
CA LYS A 101 1.80 -2.47 16.15
C LYS A 101 2.06 -3.96 16.39
N PHE A 102 2.14 -4.78 15.33
CA PHE A 102 2.44 -6.21 15.40
C PHE A 102 3.92 -6.49 15.14
N HIS A 103 4.51 -5.74 14.21
CA HIS A 103 5.90 -5.84 13.75
C HIS A 103 6.48 -4.42 13.64
N PRO A 104 7.06 -3.89 14.73
CA PRO A 104 7.53 -2.50 14.77
C PRO A 104 8.61 -2.19 13.74
N GLU A 105 9.29 -3.22 13.21
CA GLU A 105 10.25 -3.12 12.11
C GLU A 105 9.61 -2.50 10.83
N PHE A 106 8.32 -2.65 10.63
CA PHE A 106 7.61 -2.10 9.47
C PHE A 106 7.59 -0.58 9.43
N ASP A 107 7.79 0.11 10.55
CA ASP A 107 7.90 1.57 10.57
C ASP A 107 9.11 2.10 9.77
N ILE A 108 10.15 1.27 9.51
CA ILE A 108 11.28 1.65 8.65
C ILE A 108 10.83 2.00 7.24
N THR A 109 9.75 1.36 6.75
CA THR A 109 9.20 1.58 5.40
C THR A 109 8.44 2.91 5.25
N LEU A 110 8.37 3.69 6.32
CA LEU A 110 7.83 5.05 6.34
C LEU A 110 8.71 5.98 7.21
N MET A 111 10.00 5.71 7.31
CA MET A 111 10.90 6.58 8.07
C MET A 111 11.11 7.93 7.35
N PRO A 112 10.91 9.08 8.02
CA PRO A 112 11.00 10.40 7.37
C PRO A 112 12.33 10.63 6.66
N GLY A 113 12.29 11.02 5.39
CA GLY A 113 13.46 11.36 4.58
C GLY A 113 14.41 10.20 4.22
N MET A 114 14.04 8.95 4.54
CA MET A 114 14.86 7.78 4.24
C MET A 114 14.85 7.43 2.75
N VAL A 115 13.69 7.47 2.11
CA VAL A 115 13.55 7.28 0.66
C VAL A 115 13.51 8.65 -0.02
N LYS A 116 14.47 8.89 -0.93
CA LYS A 116 14.74 10.24 -1.49
C LYS A 116 13.85 10.59 -2.68
N ASN A 117 13.54 9.61 -3.53
CA ASN A 117 12.76 9.79 -4.76
C ASN A 117 12.34 8.41 -5.31
N HIS A 118 11.53 8.40 -6.38
CA HIS A 118 11.04 7.16 -7.00
C HIS A 118 12.16 6.23 -7.48
N LYS A 119 13.24 6.77 -8.06
CA LYS A 119 14.40 5.95 -8.48
C LYS A 119 15.11 5.33 -7.28
N HIS A 120 15.23 6.07 -6.19
CA HIS A 120 15.78 5.55 -4.95
C HIS A 120 14.88 4.48 -4.34
N ALA A 121 13.55 4.66 -4.36
CA ALA A 121 12.57 3.66 -3.91
C ALA A 121 12.74 2.31 -4.60
N LEU A 122 13.00 2.29 -5.92
CA LEU A 122 13.27 1.05 -6.67
C LEU A 122 14.56 0.35 -6.18
N ARG A 123 15.62 1.11 -5.85
CA ARG A 123 16.84 0.53 -5.29
C ARG A 123 16.62 0.01 -3.87
N VAL A 124 15.91 0.77 -3.05
CA VAL A 124 15.50 0.35 -1.70
C VAL A 124 14.72 -0.95 -1.76
N ASN A 125 13.84 -1.10 -2.73
CA ASN A 125 13.03 -2.32 -2.91
C ASN A 125 13.86 -3.60 -3.12
N SER A 126 15.06 -3.47 -3.68
CA SER A 126 16.02 -4.56 -3.92
C SER A 126 17.13 -4.63 -2.86
N SER A 127 17.03 -3.85 -1.78
CA SER A 127 18.08 -3.75 -0.77
C SER A 127 18.03 -4.88 0.26
N PRO A 128 19.14 -5.12 0.99
CA PRO A 128 19.16 -6.03 2.13
C PRO A 128 18.12 -5.68 3.19
N MET A 129 17.85 -4.39 3.44
CA MET A 129 16.80 -3.95 4.35
C MET A 129 15.43 -4.49 3.94
N MET A 130 15.04 -4.34 2.66
CA MET A 130 13.76 -4.87 2.18
C MET A 130 13.72 -6.39 2.13
N THR A 131 14.86 -7.07 1.97
CA THR A 131 14.95 -8.53 2.11
C THR A 131 14.56 -8.95 3.54
N GLU A 132 15.08 -8.29 4.57
CA GLU A 132 14.70 -8.54 5.97
C GLU A 132 13.22 -8.22 6.22
N ILE A 133 12.71 -7.09 5.73
CA ILE A 133 11.29 -6.72 5.87
C ILE A 133 10.38 -7.77 5.20
N LYS A 134 10.70 -8.22 3.99
CA LYS A 134 9.93 -9.25 3.28
C LYS A 134 10.01 -10.61 4.00
N LYS A 135 11.13 -10.91 4.64
CA LYS A 135 11.26 -12.08 5.50
C LYS A 135 10.31 -12.00 6.70
N ILE A 136 10.26 -10.87 7.42
CA ILE A 136 9.34 -10.66 8.54
C ILE A 136 7.87 -10.79 8.07
N ILE A 137 7.52 -10.23 6.91
CA ILE A 137 6.19 -10.39 6.31
C ILE A 137 5.86 -11.87 6.09
N ASN A 138 6.80 -12.63 5.52
CA ASN A 138 6.61 -14.06 5.23
C ASN A 138 6.50 -14.91 6.51
N ASP A 139 7.35 -14.65 7.49
CA ASP A 139 7.34 -15.34 8.79
C ASP A 139 6.04 -15.07 9.57
N ALA A 140 5.42 -13.90 9.34
CA ALA A 140 4.11 -13.54 9.88
C ALA A 140 2.93 -14.21 9.15
N GLY A 141 3.18 -15.03 8.14
CA GLY A 141 2.14 -15.73 7.38
C GLY A 141 1.53 -14.91 6.25
N VAL A 142 2.30 -14.00 5.65
CA VAL A 142 1.87 -13.14 4.54
C VAL A 142 2.89 -13.19 3.40
N VAL A 143 2.42 -13.15 2.17
CA VAL A 143 3.24 -13.16 0.93
C VAL A 143 3.11 -11.80 0.25
N VAL A 144 4.20 -11.26 -0.29
CA VAL A 144 4.20 -10.06 -1.13
C VAL A 144 3.94 -10.47 -2.58
N LEU A 145 2.83 -10.02 -3.16
CA LEU A 145 2.50 -10.22 -4.57
C LEU A 145 3.09 -9.13 -5.47
N SER A 146 3.02 -7.88 -5.02
CA SER A 146 3.52 -6.71 -5.75
C SER A 146 4.16 -5.73 -4.80
N ASP A 147 5.31 -5.21 -5.17
CA ASP A 147 5.91 -4.07 -4.47
C ASP A 147 5.30 -2.75 -4.98
N ALA A 148 5.09 -1.80 -4.06
CA ALA A 148 4.65 -0.46 -4.40
C ALA A 148 5.21 0.56 -3.42
N TRP A 149 5.80 1.64 -3.96
CA TRP A 149 6.28 2.79 -3.20
C TRP A 149 5.64 4.06 -3.72
N LEU A 150 5.08 4.87 -2.84
CA LEU A 150 4.45 6.13 -3.19
C LEU A 150 5.11 7.28 -2.45
N ALA A 151 5.38 8.35 -3.19
CA ALA A 151 5.71 9.63 -2.64
C ALA A 151 4.47 10.33 -2.07
N GLY A 152 4.69 11.28 -1.19
CA GLY A 152 3.64 12.10 -0.61
C GLY A 152 4.20 13.36 0.04
N GLY A 153 3.32 14.10 0.70
CA GLY A 153 3.67 15.39 1.27
C GLY A 153 2.75 15.78 2.41
N PHE A 154 2.62 17.09 2.60
CA PHE A 154 1.78 17.69 3.63
C PHE A 154 0.68 18.53 3.02
N VAL A 155 -0.43 18.64 3.75
CA VAL A 155 -1.51 19.60 3.48
C VAL A 155 -1.93 20.28 4.78
N SER A 156 -2.41 21.51 4.68
CA SER A 156 -2.89 22.26 5.84
C SER A 156 -4.03 23.22 5.49
N LYS A 157 -4.96 23.40 6.41
CA LYS A 157 -6.03 24.40 6.36
C LYS A 157 -5.50 25.82 6.66
N LYS A 158 -4.35 25.92 7.27
CA LYS A 158 -3.77 27.19 7.74
C LYS A 158 -2.58 27.62 6.89
N ASN A 159 -1.40 27.18 7.27
CA ASN A 159 -0.13 27.58 6.64
C ASN A 159 0.45 26.45 5.82
N CYS A 160 1.26 26.79 4.82
CA CYS A 160 2.08 25.79 4.14
C CYS A 160 3.06 25.14 5.11
N ILE A 161 3.20 23.83 5.03
CA ILE A 161 4.10 23.08 5.91
C ILE A 161 5.43 22.90 5.18
N SER A 162 6.35 23.83 5.36
CA SER A 162 7.70 23.73 4.81
C SER A 162 8.71 23.27 5.86
N ASN A 163 8.79 23.93 6.99
CA ASN A 163 9.77 23.69 8.04
C ASN A 163 9.10 23.26 9.36
N PRO A 164 9.84 22.75 10.36
CA PRO A 164 9.27 22.26 11.62
C PRO A 164 8.43 23.29 12.39
N ALA A 165 8.80 24.56 12.35
CA ALA A 165 8.05 25.60 13.08
C ALA A 165 6.63 25.77 12.52
N SER A 166 6.39 25.40 11.27
CA SER A 166 5.07 25.54 10.61
C SER A 166 3.98 24.62 11.14
N VAL A 167 4.32 23.56 11.89
CA VAL A 167 3.33 22.64 12.48
C VAL A 167 3.02 22.94 13.94
N LYS A 168 3.76 23.84 14.58
CA LYS A 168 3.64 24.10 16.00
C LYS A 168 2.22 24.56 16.38
N GLY A 169 1.63 23.88 17.37
CA GLY A 169 0.27 24.17 17.85
C GLY A 169 -0.86 23.80 16.88
N GLN A 170 -0.57 23.03 15.83
CA GLN A 170 -1.56 22.48 14.91
C GLN A 170 -1.80 21.00 15.20
N THR A 171 -3.01 20.52 14.92
CA THR A 171 -3.35 19.11 15.02
C THR A 171 -3.19 18.42 13.67
N PHE A 172 -2.28 17.46 13.60
CA PHE A 172 -1.95 16.72 12.38
C PHE A 172 -2.35 15.26 12.42
N ARG A 173 -2.79 14.76 11.28
CA ARG A 173 -2.81 13.32 11.01
C ARG A 173 -1.45 12.92 10.46
N ALA A 174 -0.86 11.89 11.04
CA ALA A 174 0.30 11.24 10.46
C ALA A 174 0.03 9.76 10.13
N ALA A 175 0.77 9.24 9.16
CA ALA A 175 0.50 7.92 8.59
C ALA A 175 0.99 6.75 9.46
N GLY A 176 2.06 6.92 10.23
CA GLY A 176 2.68 5.88 11.07
C GLY A 176 3.45 6.49 12.24
N LYS A 177 3.96 5.62 13.11
CA LYS A 177 4.61 6.03 14.37
C LYS A 177 5.82 6.92 14.15
N ALA A 178 6.64 6.65 13.12
CA ALA A 178 7.82 7.45 12.83
C ALA A 178 7.45 8.92 12.51
N PHE A 179 6.43 9.15 11.67
CA PHE A 179 5.94 10.51 11.41
C PHE A 179 5.24 11.14 12.60
N ASN A 180 4.49 10.37 13.41
CA ASN A 180 3.91 10.87 14.66
C ASN A 180 5.01 11.49 15.54
N GLN A 181 6.05 10.74 15.82
CA GLN A 181 7.16 11.15 16.69
C GLN A 181 7.89 12.40 16.19
N MET A 182 8.15 12.48 14.88
CA MET A 182 8.78 13.67 14.28
C MET A 182 7.89 14.92 14.42
N LEU A 183 6.60 14.80 14.14
CA LEU A 183 5.67 15.92 14.21
C LEU A 183 5.40 16.35 15.65
N GLU A 184 5.27 15.40 16.59
CA GLU A 184 5.16 15.67 18.03
C GLU A 184 6.42 16.42 18.55
N ALA A 185 7.60 15.97 18.15
CA ALA A 185 8.86 16.65 18.49
C ALA A 185 8.97 18.06 17.90
N ALA A 186 8.28 18.33 16.77
CA ALA A 186 8.15 19.66 16.19
C ALA A 186 7.04 20.52 16.85
N GLY A 187 6.31 19.97 17.82
CA GLY A 187 5.26 20.69 18.56
C GLY A 187 3.86 20.61 17.97
N ALA A 188 3.59 19.63 17.11
CA ALA A 188 2.24 19.33 16.63
C ALA A 188 1.48 18.40 17.60
N GLY A 189 0.17 18.56 17.70
CA GLY A 189 -0.72 17.55 18.23
C GLY A 189 -0.98 16.46 17.18
N ILE A 190 -1.12 15.19 17.58
CA ILE A 190 -1.28 14.07 16.65
C ILE A 190 -2.62 13.36 16.81
N GLN A 191 -3.28 13.13 15.66
CA GLN A 191 -4.43 12.25 15.51
C GLN A 191 -4.07 11.08 14.59
N SER A 192 -4.01 9.87 15.13
CA SER A 192 -3.65 8.66 14.36
C SER A 192 -4.89 8.01 13.74
N MET A 193 -5.09 8.23 12.45
CA MET A 193 -6.19 7.64 11.68
C MET A 193 -5.72 7.16 10.30
N PRO A 194 -6.47 6.26 9.63
CA PRO A 194 -6.16 5.87 8.25
C PRO A 194 -6.37 7.04 7.28
N SER A 195 -5.73 6.99 6.09
CA SER A 195 -5.84 8.07 5.10
C SER A 195 -7.26 8.29 4.59
N SER A 196 -8.11 7.26 4.60
CA SER A 196 -9.54 7.36 4.23
C SER A 196 -10.40 8.20 5.19
N GLU A 197 -9.85 8.69 6.30
CA GLU A 197 -10.55 9.52 7.29
C GLU A 197 -10.04 10.97 7.30
N ILE A 198 -8.97 11.28 6.53
CA ILE A 198 -8.37 12.62 6.49
C ILE A 198 -9.38 13.67 6.05
N TYR A 199 -10.15 13.39 4.98
CA TYR A 199 -11.13 14.34 4.46
C TYR A 199 -12.11 14.79 5.55
N ASN A 200 -12.74 13.85 6.24
CA ASN A 200 -13.69 14.13 7.31
C ASN A 200 -13.00 14.81 8.51
N GLY A 201 -11.79 14.38 8.88
CA GLY A 201 -11.03 15.01 9.95
C GLY A 201 -10.72 16.49 9.69
N LEU A 202 -10.37 16.83 8.46
CA LEU A 202 -10.18 18.21 8.02
C LEU A 202 -11.51 18.96 7.95
N GLN A 203 -12.55 18.38 7.38
CA GLN A 203 -13.87 19.01 7.23
C GLN A 203 -14.47 19.38 8.59
N THR A 204 -14.40 18.49 9.57
CA THR A 204 -14.97 18.70 10.91
C THR A 204 -14.06 19.52 11.84
N GLY A 205 -12.84 19.87 11.42
CA GLY A 205 -11.90 20.64 12.24
C GLY A 205 -11.15 19.81 13.29
N VAL A 206 -11.29 18.49 13.31
CA VAL A 206 -10.45 17.58 14.14
C VAL A 206 -8.99 17.66 13.72
N LEU A 207 -8.73 17.94 12.44
CA LEU A 207 -7.40 18.13 11.88
C LEU A 207 -7.22 19.55 11.34
N ASP A 208 -6.04 20.12 11.57
CA ASP A 208 -5.54 21.30 10.88
C ASP A 208 -4.76 20.93 9.62
N GLY A 209 -4.14 19.76 9.60
CA GLY A 209 -3.35 19.29 8.49
C GLY A 209 -3.12 17.77 8.51
N ALA A 210 -2.50 17.27 7.45
CA ALA A 210 -2.19 15.86 7.31
C ALA A 210 -0.99 15.63 6.41
N ASN A 211 -0.37 14.45 6.53
CA ASN A 211 0.51 13.88 5.52
C ASN A 211 -0.10 12.58 4.96
N THR A 212 0.11 12.35 3.68
CA THR A 212 -0.23 11.09 3.00
C THR A 212 0.40 11.04 1.61
N SER A 213 0.15 9.98 0.84
CA SER A 213 0.63 9.84 -0.54
C SER A 213 -0.06 10.81 -1.51
N SER A 214 0.65 11.20 -2.58
CA SER A 214 0.11 12.02 -3.68
C SER A 214 -1.17 11.41 -4.24
N GLY A 215 -1.22 10.09 -4.44
CA GLY A 215 -2.43 9.40 -4.88
C GLY A 215 -3.61 9.55 -3.91
N SER A 216 -3.39 9.46 -2.59
CA SER A 216 -4.45 9.63 -1.59
C SER A 216 -4.96 11.07 -1.51
N PHE A 217 -4.09 12.05 -1.69
CA PHE A 217 -4.49 13.46 -1.74
C PHE A 217 -5.52 13.73 -2.85
N VAL A 218 -5.40 13.06 -3.99
CA VAL A 218 -6.34 13.18 -5.11
C VAL A 218 -7.57 12.29 -4.89
N SER A 219 -7.36 11.00 -4.59
CA SER A 219 -8.44 10.01 -4.52
C SER A 219 -9.47 10.30 -3.43
N TYR A 220 -9.06 10.92 -2.33
CA TYR A 220 -9.96 11.37 -1.27
C TYR A 220 -10.37 12.84 -1.37
N ARG A 221 -10.03 13.53 -2.49
CA ARG A 221 -10.41 14.93 -2.75
C ARG A 221 -10.02 15.88 -1.62
N ILE A 222 -8.85 15.63 -0.98
CA ILE A 222 -8.41 16.38 0.20
C ILE A 222 -8.19 17.86 -0.13
N TYR A 223 -7.93 18.19 -1.39
CA TYR A 223 -7.79 19.56 -1.89
C TYR A 223 -9.02 20.45 -1.62
N GLU A 224 -10.22 19.90 -1.41
CA GLU A 224 -11.42 20.66 -1.06
C GLU A 224 -11.40 21.21 0.37
N GLN A 225 -10.56 20.66 1.23
CA GLN A 225 -10.56 20.94 2.66
C GLN A 225 -9.35 21.75 3.13
N VAL A 226 -8.43 22.10 2.25
CA VAL A 226 -7.14 22.70 2.61
C VAL A 226 -6.81 23.94 1.79
N LYS A 227 -5.93 24.80 2.32
CA LYS A 227 -5.49 26.04 1.65
C LYS A 227 -4.08 25.96 1.10
N CYS A 228 -3.27 25.03 1.63
CA CYS A 228 -1.91 24.84 1.18
C CYS A 228 -1.55 23.36 1.14
N ALA A 229 -0.73 23.01 0.16
CA ALA A 229 -0.07 21.71 0.06
C ALA A 229 1.43 21.89 -0.16
N THR A 230 2.20 20.98 0.45
CA THR A 230 3.64 20.82 0.22
C THR A 230 3.81 19.46 -0.46
N PRO A 231 3.81 19.42 -1.82
CA PRO A 231 3.94 18.17 -2.56
C PRO A 231 5.34 17.57 -2.38
N PRO A 232 5.54 16.30 -2.73
CA PRO A 232 6.88 15.75 -2.86
C PRO A 232 7.64 16.52 -3.95
N GLY A 233 8.90 16.75 -3.72
CA GLY A 233 9.80 17.43 -4.63
C GLY A 233 11.19 16.87 -4.43
N ASP A 234 12.23 17.64 -4.74
CA ASP A 234 13.63 17.21 -4.55
C ASP A 234 13.97 16.89 -3.08
N TYR A 235 13.19 17.45 -2.16
CA TYR A 235 13.39 17.33 -0.71
C TYR A 235 12.13 16.79 -0.01
N GLY A 236 11.54 15.72 -0.57
CA GLY A 236 10.38 15.06 0.02
C GLY A 236 10.75 14.23 1.26
N LEU A 237 9.97 14.39 2.34
CA LEU A 237 10.15 13.60 3.56
C LEU A 237 9.37 12.28 3.53
N TRP A 238 8.29 12.23 2.78
CA TRP A 238 7.31 11.16 2.84
C TRP A 238 7.42 10.21 1.65
N PHE A 239 7.79 8.97 1.92
CA PHE A 239 7.62 7.81 1.04
C PHE A 239 7.10 6.65 1.86
N MET A 240 6.15 5.90 1.33
CA MET A 240 5.54 4.76 2.01
C MET A 240 5.51 3.53 1.12
N TYR A 241 5.83 2.39 1.72
CA TYR A 241 5.65 1.09 1.09
C TYR A 241 4.20 0.63 1.27
N GLU A 242 3.48 0.51 0.14
CA GLU A 242 2.06 0.14 0.06
C GLU A 242 1.86 -1.09 -0.85
N PRO A 243 2.41 -2.26 -0.50
CA PRO A 243 2.40 -3.45 -1.35
C PRO A 243 1.01 -4.05 -1.51
N ILE A 244 0.88 -4.93 -2.53
CA ILE A 244 -0.20 -5.91 -2.55
C ILE A 244 0.28 -7.16 -1.83
N LEU A 245 -0.40 -7.48 -0.75
CA LEU A 245 -0.12 -8.59 0.14
C LEU A 245 -1.15 -9.70 0.01
N MET A 246 -0.75 -10.93 0.28
CA MET A 246 -1.65 -12.08 0.33
C MET A 246 -1.43 -12.93 1.58
N SER A 247 -2.50 -13.49 2.11
CA SER A 247 -2.43 -14.54 3.13
C SER A 247 -1.58 -15.71 2.63
N LYS A 248 -0.54 -16.07 3.38
CA LYS A 248 0.26 -17.26 3.06
C LYS A 248 -0.59 -18.54 3.10
N LYS A 249 -1.52 -18.63 4.04
CA LYS A 249 -2.46 -19.76 4.12
C LYS A 249 -3.30 -19.90 2.86
N SER A 250 -3.84 -18.79 2.34
CA SER A 250 -4.60 -18.80 1.09
C SER A 250 -3.72 -19.10 -0.12
N PHE A 251 -2.48 -18.58 -0.14
CA PHE A 251 -1.51 -18.84 -1.20
C PHE A 251 -1.10 -20.31 -1.24
N ASP A 252 -0.77 -20.90 -0.10
CA ASP A 252 -0.32 -22.29 0.00
C ASP A 252 -1.47 -23.31 -0.31
N ALA A 253 -2.73 -22.89 -0.19
CA ALA A 253 -3.89 -23.69 -0.57
C ALA A 253 -4.13 -23.77 -2.10
N LEU A 254 -3.47 -22.89 -2.88
CA LEU A 254 -3.52 -22.91 -4.33
C LEU A 254 -2.56 -23.95 -4.90
N ASP A 255 -2.91 -24.54 -6.06
CA ASP A 255 -1.97 -25.40 -6.78
C ASP A 255 -0.80 -24.61 -7.40
N GLY A 256 0.23 -25.32 -7.86
CA GLY A 256 1.44 -24.69 -8.40
C GLY A 256 1.21 -23.86 -9.68
N LYS A 257 0.16 -24.15 -10.49
CA LYS A 257 -0.19 -23.35 -11.66
C LYS A 257 -0.86 -22.05 -11.23
N GLN A 258 -1.77 -22.14 -10.26
CA GLN A 258 -2.50 -21.01 -9.67
C GLN A 258 -1.53 -20.05 -8.96
N GLN A 259 -0.62 -20.57 -8.12
CA GLN A 259 0.44 -19.79 -7.46
C GLN A 259 1.31 -19.04 -8.46
N LYS A 260 1.78 -19.75 -9.51
CA LYS A 260 2.61 -19.17 -10.56
C LYS A 260 1.88 -18.07 -11.35
N ALA A 261 0.61 -18.29 -11.67
CA ALA A 261 -0.24 -17.29 -12.33
C ALA A 261 -0.41 -16.05 -11.46
N LEU A 262 -0.68 -16.22 -10.18
CA LEU A 262 -0.88 -15.14 -9.23
C LEU A 262 0.40 -14.30 -9.02
N MET A 263 1.55 -14.95 -8.86
CA MET A 263 2.83 -14.24 -8.78
C MET A 263 3.15 -13.47 -10.08
N LYS A 264 2.80 -14.03 -11.24
CA LYS A 264 2.93 -13.33 -12.53
C LYS A 264 2.00 -12.12 -12.59
N ALA A 265 0.74 -12.26 -12.18
CA ALA A 265 -0.23 -11.17 -12.10
C ALA A 265 0.27 -10.03 -11.17
N GLY A 266 0.83 -10.40 -10.01
CA GLY A 266 1.49 -9.45 -9.10
C GLY A 266 2.62 -8.67 -9.75
N LYS A 267 3.45 -9.33 -10.57
CA LYS A 267 4.53 -8.64 -11.31
C LYS A 267 4.03 -7.71 -12.40
N VAL A 268 2.88 -8.00 -13.02
CA VAL A 268 2.23 -7.06 -13.96
C VAL A 268 1.74 -5.81 -13.23
N ALA A 269 1.10 -5.98 -12.07
CA ALA A 269 0.65 -4.87 -11.22
C ALA A 269 1.83 -4.03 -10.70
N GLU A 270 2.95 -4.66 -10.31
CA GLU A 270 4.17 -3.97 -9.88
C GLU A 270 4.77 -3.11 -11.02
N LYS A 271 4.82 -3.65 -12.23
CA LYS A 271 5.29 -2.91 -13.41
C LYS A 271 4.40 -1.71 -13.73
N TYR A 272 3.09 -1.87 -13.63
CA TYR A 272 2.14 -0.77 -13.75
C TYR A 272 2.44 0.31 -12.70
N MET A 273 2.53 -0.05 -11.43
CA MET A 273 2.81 0.89 -10.35
C MET A 273 4.14 1.64 -10.54
N THR A 274 5.19 0.94 -10.95
CA THR A 274 6.50 1.54 -11.22
C THR A 274 6.42 2.62 -12.31
N LYS A 275 5.58 2.42 -13.32
CA LYS A 275 5.36 3.38 -14.41
C LYS A 275 4.55 4.59 -13.93
N GLU A 276 3.51 4.38 -13.13
CA GLU A 276 2.54 5.42 -12.75
C GLU A 276 3.01 6.26 -11.54
N ALA A 277 3.87 5.71 -10.68
CA ALA A 277 4.21 6.30 -9.37
C ALA A 277 4.65 7.77 -9.43
N ALA A 278 5.55 8.11 -10.35
CA ALA A 278 6.04 9.50 -10.48
C ALA A 278 4.97 10.44 -11.07
N GLY A 279 4.08 9.92 -11.92
CA GLY A 279 2.97 10.69 -12.49
C GLY A 279 1.92 11.12 -11.47
N LEU A 280 1.82 10.39 -10.34
CA LEU A 280 0.89 10.74 -9.26
C LEU A 280 1.23 12.08 -8.60
N ASP A 281 2.50 12.44 -8.53
CA ASP A 281 2.94 13.71 -7.94
C ASP A 281 2.49 14.88 -8.82
N THR A 282 2.67 14.76 -10.12
CA THR A 282 2.19 15.74 -11.11
C THR A 282 0.66 15.84 -11.12
N THR A 283 -0.02 14.70 -11.00
CA THR A 283 -1.50 14.65 -10.94
C THR A 283 -2.00 15.36 -9.68
N MET A 284 -1.35 15.16 -8.53
CA MET A 284 -1.66 15.86 -7.29
C MET A 284 -1.47 17.37 -7.46
N GLU A 285 -0.31 17.80 -7.96
CA GLU A 285 -0.04 19.24 -8.17
C GLU A 285 -1.08 19.91 -9.07
N LYS A 286 -1.45 19.25 -10.18
CA LYS A 286 -2.46 19.73 -11.10
C LYS A 286 -3.81 19.90 -10.41
N ALA A 287 -4.30 18.85 -9.74
CA ALA A 287 -5.60 18.85 -9.06
C ALA A 287 -5.68 19.94 -7.97
N TYR A 288 -4.58 20.15 -7.23
CA TYR A 288 -4.52 21.16 -6.18
C TYR A 288 -4.47 22.59 -6.76
N LYS A 289 -3.72 22.82 -7.83
CA LYS A 289 -3.72 24.12 -8.55
C LYS A 289 -5.10 24.45 -9.10
N GLU A 290 -5.77 23.50 -9.74
CA GLU A 290 -7.13 23.67 -10.28
C GLU A 290 -8.16 23.96 -9.19
N ALA A 291 -7.97 23.40 -7.98
CA ALA A 291 -8.79 23.68 -6.82
C ALA A 291 -8.43 25.01 -6.10
N GLY A 292 -7.47 25.79 -6.61
CA GLY A 292 -7.04 27.05 -5.99
C GLY A 292 -6.20 26.88 -4.72
N VAL A 293 -5.67 25.68 -4.47
CA VAL A 293 -4.80 25.42 -3.30
C VAL A 293 -3.38 25.89 -3.59
N LYS A 294 -2.81 26.67 -2.67
CA LYS A 294 -1.41 27.11 -2.76
C LYS A 294 -0.45 25.94 -2.69
N LEU A 295 0.48 25.85 -3.61
CA LEU A 295 1.60 24.90 -3.54
C LEU A 295 2.84 25.59 -2.97
N SER A 296 3.54 24.89 -2.08
CA SER A 296 4.82 25.33 -1.50
C SER A 296 5.77 24.17 -1.43
N TYR A 297 6.93 24.29 -2.05
CA TYR A 297 7.92 23.23 -2.08
C TYR A 297 8.92 23.40 -0.94
N MET A 298 9.31 22.30 -0.36
CA MET A 298 10.34 22.26 0.69
C MET A 298 11.70 22.56 0.10
N LYS A 299 12.45 23.44 0.74
CA LYS A 299 13.84 23.75 0.39
C LYS A 299 14.79 22.79 1.11
N LYS A 300 16.04 22.73 0.67
CA LYS A 300 17.05 21.91 1.34
C LYS A 300 17.20 22.24 2.83
N SER A 301 17.24 23.53 3.19
CA SER A 301 17.31 23.95 4.59
C SER A 301 16.14 23.50 5.45
N ASP A 302 14.92 23.49 4.87
CA ASP A 302 13.71 23.01 5.55
C ASP A 302 13.76 21.50 5.76
N PHE A 303 14.16 20.76 4.72
CA PHE A 303 14.36 19.31 4.79
C PHE A 303 15.43 18.93 5.84
N ASP A 304 16.57 19.61 5.85
CA ASP A 304 17.64 19.37 6.81
C ASP A 304 17.14 19.61 8.25
N ALA A 305 16.34 20.67 8.47
CA ALA A 305 15.74 20.96 9.77
C ALA A 305 14.74 19.87 10.21
N TRP A 306 13.91 19.37 9.30
CA TRP A 306 13.03 18.24 9.57
C TRP A 306 13.80 16.95 9.87
N LEU A 307 14.85 16.68 9.09
CA LEU A 307 15.67 15.49 9.27
C LEU A 307 16.43 15.51 10.61
N ALA A 308 16.86 16.69 11.07
CA ALA A 308 17.46 16.85 12.40
C ALA A 308 16.49 16.43 13.50
N ILE A 309 15.23 16.90 13.46
CA ILE A 309 14.19 16.49 14.42
C ILE A 309 13.88 14.99 14.28
N ALA A 310 13.76 14.48 13.07
CA ALA A 310 13.49 13.05 12.85
C ALA A 310 14.59 12.15 13.44
N LYS A 311 15.86 12.54 13.32
CA LYS A 311 17.01 11.81 13.89
C LYS A 311 16.92 11.71 15.41
N GLU A 312 16.61 12.80 16.10
CA GLU A 312 16.52 12.85 17.56
C GLU A 312 15.21 12.24 18.11
N SER A 313 14.20 12.04 17.26
CA SER A 313 12.91 11.47 17.65
C SER A 313 12.68 10.09 17.01
N SER A 314 12.28 10.05 15.75
CA SER A 314 11.85 8.82 15.04
C SER A 314 12.97 7.81 14.89
N TYR A 315 14.13 8.23 14.38
CA TYR A 315 15.28 7.34 14.14
C TYR A 315 15.82 6.79 15.46
N LYS A 316 16.05 7.67 16.45
CA LYS A 316 16.53 7.27 17.78
C LYS A 316 15.58 6.28 18.44
N ASN A 317 14.28 6.60 18.48
CA ASN A 317 13.28 5.69 19.06
C ASN A 317 13.22 4.35 18.32
N PHE A 318 13.36 4.35 16.99
CA PHE A 318 13.38 3.12 16.20
C PHE A 318 14.63 2.30 16.51
N ALA A 319 15.81 2.91 16.52
CA ALA A 319 17.07 2.24 16.84
C ALA A 319 17.07 1.59 18.23
N GLU A 320 16.53 2.29 19.24
CA GLU A 320 16.55 1.85 20.64
C GLU A 320 15.45 0.84 20.98
N LYS A 321 14.27 0.93 20.35
CA LYS A 321 13.05 0.19 20.78
C LYS A 321 12.61 -0.90 19.83
N VAL A 322 13.15 -0.95 18.60
CA VAL A 322 12.76 -1.94 17.61
C VAL A 322 13.84 -3.01 17.51
N PRO A 323 13.48 -4.31 17.49
CA PRO A 323 14.45 -5.38 17.27
C PRO A 323 15.29 -5.13 16.01
N ASN A 324 16.61 -5.15 16.13
CA ASN A 324 17.53 -4.81 15.03
C ASN A 324 17.33 -3.42 14.41
N GLY A 325 16.70 -2.48 15.11
CA GLY A 325 16.33 -1.19 14.57
C GLY A 325 17.50 -0.40 14.00
N GLN A 326 18.63 -0.31 14.73
CA GLN A 326 19.83 0.35 14.22
C GLN A 326 20.38 -0.33 12.95
N LYS A 327 20.43 -1.66 12.93
CA LYS A 327 20.87 -2.43 11.75
C LYS A 327 20.01 -2.16 10.53
N LEU A 328 18.68 -2.09 10.70
CA LEU A 328 17.75 -1.77 9.62
C LEU A 328 17.95 -0.34 9.09
N ILE A 329 18.17 0.64 9.98
CA ILE A 329 18.52 2.02 9.59
C ILE A 329 19.80 2.03 8.77
N ASP A 330 20.86 1.39 9.24
CA ASP A 330 22.16 1.36 8.56
C ASP A 330 22.06 0.74 7.17
N MET A 331 21.34 -0.38 7.05
CA MET A 331 21.05 -1.03 5.77
C MET A 331 20.27 -0.12 4.81
N ALA A 332 19.28 0.64 5.31
CA ALA A 332 18.50 1.56 4.51
C ALA A 332 19.33 2.77 4.03
N LEU A 333 20.14 3.36 4.92
CA LEU A 333 21.00 4.50 4.61
C LEU A 333 22.17 4.14 3.68
N ALA A 334 22.56 2.86 3.63
CA ALA A 334 23.58 2.36 2.70
C ALA A 334 23.10 2.30 1.23
N VAL A 335 21.80 2.39 0.97
CA VAL A 335 21.25 2.43 -0.38
C VAL A 335 21.52 3.80 -1.00
N LYS A 336 22.31 3.81 -2.10
CA LYS A 336 22.71 5.05 -2.80
C LYS A 336 21.77 5.40 -3.96
#